data_bbcb9438155eda57bf549ba313e16ab9
#
_entry.id   bbcb9438155eda57bf549ba313e16ab9
#
_cell.length_a   1.000
_cell.length_b   1.000
_cell.length_c   1.000
_cell.angle_alpha   90.00
_cell.angle_beta   90.00
_cell.angle_gamma   90.00
#
_symmetry.space_group_name_H-M   'P 1'
#
loop_
_entity.id
_entity.type
_entity.pdbx_description
1 polymer ?
#
loop_
_entity_poly.entity_id
_entity_poly.type
_entity_poly.pdbx_seq_one_letter_code
_entity_poly.pdbx_strand_id
1 'polypeptide(L)'
;MPAKLGIAFATLAALLAQAPVSAAQTPLSIAISGNQFVNGSGQPIRLLGVNHASFEYACDEGFGYSDGHMDDADAGAIASWDADAVRIPINEDCWLGINNRPNTSQGEPLTRAGYQQAIEDYVAALHAHGLYAILDLHWSAPGTQTASGQQPMPDDHSAEFWTSLATTFKNDPAVVFDVFNEPYSPADPRSGEDPTHPVSWACWENGGCTVPSFANTSQATGQKYTAVGMQALVTAIRNTGARQPVLVGGLDFANDLTGWLGNAPNDPLNQAAASFHNYMGQTCDNSGCWNSQIAPVAANVPVVTGEFDEDNYTEAQCQNKTPSTFDQDYMTWADQHGVGYLAWGWWVLSQQEKDEAGCSAFYLLDNYDGTPAVPNGTALHDHLMALSAGGASGNAAATSHNTATTSGTVNVPSRGAGKPPLTLRILTEAVQSGGRSVGFTLRSAQNCTGVLTGETVNSYAVASSKRKRHPVSLGTVHFALKAGKTKTVFLTLSRTSRKLLAAKRALKVQITITLMSAGHRTTVVHRTITLKARAKR
;
A
#
# COMPACT_ATOMS: atom_id res chain seq x y z
N MET A 1 55.92 -79.59 -23.25
CA MET A 1 55.85 -78.15 -23.53
C MET A 1 54.62 -77.65 -22.85
N PRO A 2 54.73 -76.88 -21.77
CA PRO A 2 53.52 -76.39 -21.09
C PRO A 2 53.12 -75.00 -21.63
N ALA A 3 51.82 -74.83 -21.85
CA ALA A 3 51.16 -73.58 -22.26
C ALA A 3 51.09 -72.64 -21.07
N LYS A 4 51.51 -71.39 -21.28
CA LYS A 4 51.35 -70.31 -20.30
C LYS A 4 49.97 -69.64 -20.44
N LEU A 5 49.18 -69.71 -19.37
CA LEU A 5 47.88 -69.04 -19.25
C LEU A 5 48.16 -67.62 -18.71
N GLY A 6 47.88 -66.58 -19.49
CA GLY A 6 47.98 -65.19 -19.09
C GLY A 6 46.62 -64.75 -18.52
N ILE A 7 46.64 -64.33 -17.28
CA ILE A 7 45.50 -63.71 -16.60
C ILE A 7 45.60 -62.18 -16.79
N ALA A 8 44.63 -61.58 -17.48
CA ALA A 8 44.49 -60.17 -17.63
C ALA A 8 43.64 -59.61 -16.44
N PHE A 9 44.24 -58.79 -15.63
CA PHE A 9 43.49 -57.98 -14.59
C PHE A 9 42.88 -56.75 -15.25
N ALA A 10 41.56 -56.71 -15.32
CA ALA A 10 40.83 -55.51 -15.69
C ALA A 10 40.59 -54.69 -14.42
N THR A 11 41.26 -53.56 -14.26
CA THR A 11 41.00 -52.59 -13.20
C THR A 11 39.78 -51.75 -13.57
N LEU A 12 38.68 -51.98 -12.86
CA LEU A 12 37.45 -51.17 -12.95
C LEU A 12 37.64 -49.90 -12.10
N ALA A 13 37.92 -48.77 -12.75
CA ALA A 13 37.93 -47.46 -12.08
C ALA A 13 36.50 -47.01 -11.85
N ALA A 14 36.00 -47.08 -10.60
CA ALA A 14 34.74 -46.50 -10.21
C ALA A 14 34.89 -44.97 -10.11
N LEU A 15 34.32 -44.24 -11.08
CA LEU A 15 34.09 -42.80 -10.96
C LEU A 15 32.98 -42.59 -9.92
N LEU A 16 33.37 -42.17 -8.70
CA LEU A 16 32.46 -41.58 -7.73
C LEU A 16 32.05 -40.19 -8.23
N ALA A 17 30.89 -40.09 -8.85
CA ALA A 17 30.25 -38.82 -9.12
C ALA A 17 29.90 -38.17 -7.77
N GLN A 18 30.66 -37.16 -7.36
CA GLN A 18 30.29 -36.32 -6.23
C GLN A 18 29.05 -35.53 -6.66
N ALA A 19 27.92 -35.79 -5.99
CA ALA A 19 26.75 -34.94 -6.10
C ALA A 19 27.15 -33.51 -5.66
N PRO A 20 26.70 -32.47 -6.37
CA PRO A 20 26.96 -31.10 -5.92
C PRO A 20 26.37 -30.94 -4.53
N VAL A 21 27.20 -30.57 -3.56
CA VAL A 21 26.73 -30.13 -2.25
C VAL A 21 25.94 -28.84 -2.51
N SER A 22 24.63 -28.89 -2.38
CA SER A 22 23.79 -27.71 -2.39
C SER A 22 24.34 -26.81 -1.26
N ALA A 23 24.87 -25.66 -1.62
CA ALA A 23 25.25 -24.67 -0.61
C ALA A 23 23.98 -24.36 0.17
N ALA A 24 24.02 -24.59 1.49
CA ALA A 24 22.91 -24.20 2.35
C ALA A 24 22.70 -22.68 2.15
N GLN A 25 21.48 -22.29 1.74
CA GLN A 25 21.15 -20.88 1.64
C GLN A 25 21.39 -20.24 3.00
N THR A 26 22.15 -19.14 3.01
CA THR A 26 22.34 -18.34 4.23
C THR A 26 20.95 -17.90 4.70
N PRO A 27 20.57 -18.12 5.97
CA PRO A 27 19.29 -17.68 6.48
C PRO A 27 19.09 -16.19 6.21
N LEU A 28 17.87 -15.80 5.84
CA LEU A 28 17.52 -14.40 5.64
C LEU A 28 17.80 -13.63 6.94
N SER A 29 18.60 -12.58 6.84
CA SER A 29 18.89 -11.72 8.00
C SER A 29 19.35 -10.35 7.54
N ILE A 30 19.11 -9.33 8.38
CA ILE A 30 19.42 -7.95 8.09
C ILE A 30 20.05 -7.27 9.31
N ALA A 31 21.04 -6.43 9.05
CA ALA A 31 21.67 -5.56 10.05
C ALA A 31 22.12 -4.25 9.40
N ILE A 32 22.53 -3.29 10.22
CA ILE A 32 23.13 -2.03 9.74
C ILE A 32 24.65 -2.10 9.91
N SER A 33 25.37 -1.68 8.86
CA SER A 33 26.81 -1.48 8.86
C SER A 33 27.14 -0.13 8.23
N GLY A 34 27.57 0.83 9.07
CA GLY A 34 27.74 2.21 8.62
C GLY A 34 26.41 2.84 8.20
N ASN A 35 26.36 3.35 6.97
CA ASN A 35 25.15 3.93 6.40
C ASN A 35 24.39 2.97 5.44
N GLN A 36 24.57 1.67 5.60
CA GLN A 36 23.95 0.67 4.71
C GLN A 36 23.30 -0.44 5.52
N PHE A 37 22.20 -1.00 5.00
CA PHE A 37 21.76 -2.32 5.41
C PHE A 37 22.65 -3.38 4.77
N VAL A 38 22.88 -4.45 5.50
CA VAL A 38 23.65 -5.62 5.04
C VAL A 38 22.86 -6.90 5.34
N ASN A 39 22.94 -7.86 4.41
CA ASN A 39 22.36 -9.18 4.60
C ASN A 39 23.24 -10.07 5.49
N GLY A 40 22.79 -11.31 5.74
CA GLY A 40 23.52 -12.29 6.57
C GLY A 40 24.92 -12.67 6.07
N SER A 41 25.26 -12.32 4.83
CA SER A 41 26.61 -12.48 4.26
C SER A 41 27.44 -11.20 4.35
N GLY A 42 26.93 -10.13 4.98
CA GLY A 42 27.59 -8.83 5.07
C GLY A 42 27.57 -8.03 3.75
N GLN A 43 26.77 -8.43 2.78
CA GLN A 43 26.64 -7.70 1.52
C GLN A 43 25.65 -6.56 1.67
N PRO A 44 25.94 -5.37 1.13
CA PRO A 44 25.00 -4.27 1.12
C PRO A 44 23.71 -4.64 0.38
N ILE A 45 22.57 -4.26 0.98
CA ILE A 45 21.25 -4.39 0.40
C ILE A 45 20.48 -3.07 0.57
N ARG A 46 19.42 -2.92 -0.20
CA ARG A 46 18.39 -1.89 0.03
C ARG A 46 17.07 -2.60 0.26
N LEU A 47 16.20 -1.99 1.03
CA LEU A 47 14.83 -2.48 1.21
C LEU A 47 13.96 -1.86 0.11
N LEU A 48 13.58 -2.67 -0.88
CA LEU A 48 12.79 -2.27 -2.04
C LEU A 48 11.50 -3.10 -2.07
N GLY A 49 10.35 -2.46 -2.13
CA GLY A 49 9.12 -3.23 -2.12
C GLY A 49 7.86 -2.42 -1.92
N VAL A 50 6.97 -2.95 -1.08
CA VAL A 50 5.61 -2.45 -0.95
C VAL A 50 5.17 -2.34 0.51
N ASN A 51 4.13 -1.55 0.76
CA ASN A 51 3.34 -1.58 1.97
C ASN A 51 2.15 -2.51 1.76
N HIS A 52 2.00 -3.53 2.59
CA HIS A 52 0.80 -4.35 2.65
C HIS A 52 -0.15 -3.75 3.69
N ALA A 53 -0.88 -2.72 3.30
CA ALA A 53 -1.83 -2.03 4.16
C ALA A 53 -3.02 -2.90 4.53
N SER A 54 -3.84 -2.42 5.43
CA SER A 54 -5.11 -2.93 5.94
C SER A 54 -5.08 -3.61 7.31
N PHE A 55 -3.95 -4.10 7.80
CA PHE A 55 -3.88 -4.60 9.17
C PHE A 55 -4.17 -3.49 10.20
N GLU A 56 -3.89 -2.22 9.87
CA GLU A 56 -4.11 -1.07 10.74
C GLU A 56 -5.60 -0.75 10.93
N TYR A 57 -6.45 -0.99 9.91
CA TYR A 57 -7.87 -0.61 9.97
C TYR A 57 -8.84 -1.80 10.02
N ALA A 58 -8.54 -2.92 9.36
CA ALA A 58 -9.49 -4.02 9.24
C ALA A 58 -9.95 -4.58 10.59
N CYS A 59 -9.03 -4.70 11.54
CA CYS A 59 -9.31 -5.16 12.90
C CYS A 59 -10.09 -4.13 13.72
N ASP A 60 -9.89 -2.84 13.49
CA ASP A 60 -10.64 -1.76 14.12
C ASP A 60 -12.07 -1.68 13.57
N GLU A 61 -12.23 -1.79 12.27
CA GLU A 61 -13.54 -1.78 11.61
C GLU A 61 -14.29 -3.11 11.74
N GLY A 62 -13.63 -4.20 12.09
CA GLY A 62 -14.23 -5.49 12.48
C GLY A 62 -14.60 -6.39 11.31
N PHE A 63 -13.97 -6.26 10.15
CA PHE A 63 -14.24 -7.12 9.00
C PHE A 63 -13.11 -8.13 8.68
N GLY A 64 -12.07 -8.17 9.50
CA GLY A 64 -10.96 -9.11 9.36
C GLY A 64 -9.73 -8.69 10.15
N TYR A 65 -8.65 -9.44 10.01
CA TYR A 65 -7.33 -9.01 10.46
C TYR A 65 -6.60 -8.20 9.39
N SER A 66 -6.96 -8.42 8.12
CA SER A 66 -6.55 -7.66 6.94
C SER A 66 -7.73 -7.63 5.95
N ASP A 67 -7.75 -6.66 5.04
CA ASP A 67 -8.74 -6.55 3.95
C ASP A 67 -8.21 -7.16 2.63
N GLY A 68 -6.97 -7.60 2.63
CA GLY A 68 -6.32 -8.25 1.50
C GLY A 68 -5.99 -9.71 1.76
N HIS A 69 -5.31 -10.31 0.79
CA HIS A 69 -4.68 -11.60 0.96
C HIS A 69 -3.46 -11.44 1.87
N MET A 70 -3.22 -12.39 2.75
CA MET A 70 -2.08 -12.45 3.66
C MET A 70 -1.57 -13.89 3.77
N ASP A 71 -1.40 -14.52 2.63
CA ASP A 71 -1.04 -15.92 2.52
C ASP A 71 0.24 -16.12 1.69
N ASP A 72 0.64 -17.35 1.51
CA ASP A 72 1.81 -17.74 0.72
C ASP A 72 1.72 -17.31 -0.76
N ALA A 73 0.51 -17.29 -1.32
CA ALA A 73 0.30 -16.86 -2.70
C ALA A 73 0.50 -15.36 -2.87
N ASP A 74 0.06 -14.56 -1.88
CA ASP A 74 0.26 -13.12 -1.84
C ASP A 74 1.75 -12.76 -1.70
N ALA A 75 2.45 -13.40 -0.75
CA ALA A 75 3.91 -13.24 -0.60
C ALA A 75 4.66 -13.61 -1.88
N GLY A 76 4.23 -14.68 -2.57
CA GLY A 76 4.75 -15.09 -3.87
C GLY A 76 4.49 -14.06 -4.97
N ALA A 77 3.33 -13.42 -4.97
CA ALA A 77 3.00 -12.36 -5.93
C ALA A 77 3.89 -11.12 -5.72
N ILE A 78 4.13 -10.69 -4.47
CA ILE A 78 5.06 -9.60 -4.16
C ILE A 78 6.49 -9.96 -4.61
N ALA A 79 6.98 -11.15 -4.27
CA ALA A 79 8.31 -11.59 -4.67
C ALA A 79 8.47 -11.68 -6.19
N SER A 80 7.39 -11.92 -6.95
CA SER A 80 7.41 -11.95 -8.41
C SER A 80 7.75 -10.61 -9.06
N TRP A 81 7.66 -9.51 -8.31
CA TRP A 81 8.09 -8.17 -8.73
C TRP A 81 9.57 -7.88 -8.46
N ASP A 82 10.33 -8.89 -8.03
CA ASP A 82 11.71 -8.73 -7.54
C ASP A 82 11.80 -7.71 -6.36
N ALA A 83 10.71 -7.56 -5.61
CA ALA A 83 10.71 -6.90 -4.32
C ALA A 83 11.49 -7.75 -3.30
N ASP A 84 12.08 -7.10 -2.30
CA ASP A 84 12.81 -7.76 -1.21
C ASP A 84 12.26 -7.43 0.19
N ALA A 85 11.31 -6.49 0.30
CA ALA A 85 10.74 -6.09 1.58
C ALA A 85 9.25 -5.79 1.50
N VAL A 86 8.56 -6.06 2.61
CA VAL A 86 7.14 -5.69 2.81
C VAL A 86 7.00 -4.98 4.16
N ARG A 87 6.41 -3.78 4.14
CA ARG A 87 6.01 -3.05 5.35
C ARG A 87 4.58 -3.41 5.71
N ILE A 88 4.37 -3.76 6.97
CA ILE A 88 3.11 -4.21 7.54
C ILE A 88 2.65 -3.18 8.57
N PRO A 89 1.68 -2.31 8.22
CA PRO A 89 1.04 -1.39 9.15
C PRO A 89 0.24 -2.12 10.22
N ILE A 90 0.50 -1.86 11.49
CA ILE A 90 -0.11 -2.57 12.63
C ILE A 90 -0.92 -1.59 13.47
N ASN A 91 -2.05 -2.08 14.00
CA ASN A 91 -2.89 -1.36 14.94
C ASN A 91 -2.49 -1.68 16.38
N GLU A 92 -2.23 -0.65 17.17
CA GLU A 92 -1.80 -0.77 18.57
C GLU A 92 -2.83 -1.49 19.44
N ASP A 93 -4.09 -1.05 19.37
CA ASP A 93 -5.18 -1.60 20.19
C ASP A 93 -5.46 -3.06 19.85
N CYS A 94 -5.44 -3.41 18.55
CA CYS A 94 -5.65 -4.78 18.10
C CYS A 94 -4.53 -5.71 18.55
N TRP A 95 -3.27 -5.24 18.48
CA TRP A 95 -2.12 -6.01 18.93
C TRP A 95 -2.13 -6.21 20.45
N LEU A 96 -2.47 -5.18 21.21
CA LEU A 96 -2.51 -5.23 22.68
C LEU A 96 -3.81 -5.86 23.21
N GLY A 97 -4.87 -5.90 22.43
CA GLY A 97 -6.19 -6.37 22.86
C GLY A 97 -6.85 -5.43 23.85
N ILE A 98 -6.66 -4.13 23.70
CA ILE A 98 -7.20 -3.07 24.55
C ILE A 98 -8.33 -2.30 23.85
N ASN A 99 -9.02 -1.42 24.55
CA ASN A 99 -10.05 -0.51 24.02
C ASN A 99 -11.14 -1.23 23.18
N ASN A 100 -11.48 -2.47 23.56
CA ASN A 100 -12.41 -3.36 22.85
C ASN A 100 -11.97 -3.66 21.39
N ARG A 101 -10.68 -3.80 21.16
CA ARG A 101 -10.13 -4.24 19.87
C ARG A 101 -9.41 -5.60 20.01
N PRO A 102 -9.39 -6.42 18.95
CA PRO A 102 -10.09 -6.25 17.67
C PRO A 102 -11.62 -6.17 17.79
N ASN A 103 -12.24 -5.43 16.87
CA ASN A 103 -13.67 -5.16 16.87
C ASN A 103 -14.49 -6.34 16.30
N THR A 104 -15.38 -6.91 17.09
CA THR A 104 -16.22 -8.07 16.70
C THR A 104 -17.64 -7.68 16.26
N SER A 105 -17.93 -6.39 16.08
CA SER A 105 -19.29 -5.91 15.80
C SER A 105 -19.85 -6.34 14.45
N GLN A 106 -19.00 -6.77 13.51
CA GLN A 106 -19.41 -7.27 12.19
C GLN A 106 -19.74 -8.77 12.20
N GLY A 107 -19.55 -9.44 13.35
CA GLY A 107 -19.88 -10.86 13.54
C GLY A 107 -18.71 -11.82 13.32
N GLU A 108 -17.52 -11.33 12.97
CA GLU A 108 -16.30 -12.12 12.91
C GLU A 108 -15.74 -12.33 14.32
N PRO A 109 -15.28 -13.54 14.67
CA PRO A 109 -14.76 -13.84 16.00
C PRO A 109 -13.31 -13.39 16.17
N LEU A 110 -13.02 -12.09 15.90
CA LEU A 110 -11.69 -11.54 15.99
C LEU A 110 -11.19 -11.52 17.44
N THR A 111 -9.92 -11.88 17.64
CA THR A 111 -9.28 -11.88 18.95
C THR A 111 -7.87 -11.30 18.87
N ARG A 112 -7.35 -10.78 19.99
CA ARG A 112 -5.95 -10.38 20.11
C ARG A 112 -4.99 -11.48 19.61
N ALA A 113 -5.14 -12.70 20.14
CA ALA A 113 -4.27 -13.81 19.76
C ALA A 113 -4.36 -14.15 18.28
N GLY A 114 -5.56 -14.07 17.69
CA GLY A 114 -5.75 -14.27 16.25
C GLY A 114 -5.11 -13.18 15.40
N TYR A 115 -5.16 -11.91 15.85
CA TYR A 115 -4.49 -10.81 15.16
C TYR A 115 -2.97 -10.94 15.19
N GLN A 116 -2.42 -11.30 16.37
CA GLN A 116 -0.99 -11.57 16.53
C GLN A 116 -0.55 -12.73 15.65
N GLN A 117 -1.29 -13.84 15.67
CA GLN A 117 -0.99 -15.03 14.87
C GLN A 117 -1.06 -14.74 13.36
N ALA A 118 -2.03 -13.95 12.92
CA ALA A 118 -2.15 -13.58 11.50
C ALA A 118 -0.92 -12.82 11.01
N ILE A 119 -0.38 -11.91 11.82
CA ILE A 119 0.85 -11.17 11.49
C ILE A 119 2.07 -12.12 11.53
N GLU A 120 2.18 -13.00 12.54
CA GLU A 120 3.26 -13.99 12.62
C GLU A 120 3.26 -14.93 11.41
N ASP A 121 2.10 -15.45 11.02
CA ASP A 121 1.93 -16.33 9.86
C ASP A 121 2.29 -15.61 8.56
N TYR A 122 1.90 -14.35 8.41
CA TYR A 122 2.23 -13.58 7.22
C TYR A 122 3.72 -13.25 7.13
N VAL A 123 4.37 -12.88 8.23
CA VAL A 123 5.83 -12.70 8.31
C VAL A 123 6.55 -13.98 7.89
N ALA A 124 6.09 -15.14 8.36
CA ALA A 124 6.67 -16.42 7.97
C ALA A 124 6.50 -16.71 6.47
N ALA A 125 5.34 -16.38 5.89
CA ALA A 125 5.10 -16.50 4.45
C ALA A 125 6.03 -15.59 3.64
N LEU A 126 6.20 -14.32 4.06
CA LEU A 126 7.14 -13.39 3.43
C LEU A 126 8.57 -13.94 3.44
N HIS A 127 9.04 -14.44 4.58
CA HIS A 127 10.39 -15.01 4.68
C HIS A 127 10.59 -16.28 3.86
N ALA A 128 9.54 -17.10 3.68
CA ALA A 128 9.58 -18.27 2.79
C ALA A 128 9.83 -17.88 1.32
N HIS A 129 9.42 -16.66 0.94
CA HIS A 129 9.67 -16.08 -0.39
C HIS A 129 10.89 -15.16 -0.45
N GLY A 130 11.69 -15.07 0.62
CA GLY A 130 12.92 -14.28 0.66
C GLY A 130 12.71 -12.79 0.92
N LEU A 131 11.53 -12.39 1.38
CA LEU A 131 11.15 -11.01 1.67
C LEU A 131 11.42 -10.67 3.13
N TYR A 132 12.03 -9.52 3.39
CA TYR A 132 12.15 -8.92 4.72
C TYR A 132 10.80 -8.35 5.16
N ALA A 133 10.47 -8.48 6.45
CA ALA A 133 9.26 -7.88 7.01
C ALA A 133 9.60 -6.63 7.83
N ILE A 134 8.96 -5.51 7.53
CA ILE A 134 9.05 -4.27 8.30
C ILE A 134 7.75 -4.10 9.07
N LEU A 135 7.81 -4.22 10.39
CA LEU A 135 6.66 -4.11 11.28
C LEU A 135 6.54 -2.67 11.78
N ASP A 136 5.40 -2.04 11.50
CA ASP A 136 5.16 -0.62 11.73
C ASP A 136 4.04 -0.38 12.75
N LEU A 137 4.28 0.50 13.72
CA LEU A 137 3.21 1.04 14.56
C LEU A 137 2.50 2.16 13.80
N HIS A 138 1.39 1.80 13.14
CA HIS A 138 0.71 2.68 12.20
C HIS A 138 -0.43 3.49 12.82
N TRP A 139 -1.37 2.82 13.49
CA TRP A 139 -2.47 3.44 14.21
C TRP A 139 -2.34 3.23 15.70
N SER A 140 -2.44 4.31 16.45
CA SER A 140 -2.41 4.34 17.91
C SER A 140 -3.47 5.27 18.49
N ALA A 141 -3.73 5.21 19.78
CA ALA A 141 -4.59 6.17 20.45
C ALA A 141 -4.37 6.20 21.97
N PRO A 142 -4.36 7.39 22.60
CA PRO A 142 -4.05 7.52 24.02
C PRO A 142 -5.20 7.05 24.94
N GLY A 143 -4.86 6.45 26.05
CA GLY A 143 -5.76 6.10 27.14
C GLY A 143 -6.82 5.08 26.75
N THR A 144 -8.09 5.46 26.79
CA THR A 144 -9.23 4.59 26.44
C THR A 144 -9.84 4.93 25.08
N GLN A 145 -9.21 5.82 24.32
CA GLN A 145 -9.62 6.12 22.95
C GLN A 145 -9.23 4.94 22.05
N THR A 146 -10.04 4.67 21.04
CA THR A 146 -9.77 3.61 20.08
C THR A 146 -8.77 4.07 19.03
N ALA A 147 -7.80 3.21 18.70
CA ALA A 147 -6.85 3.42 17.62
C ALA A 147 -7.53 3.27 16.24
N SER A 148 -8.26 4.32 15.83
CA SER A 148 -9.01 4.39 14.55
C SER A 148 -8.39 5.38 13.58
N GLY A 149 -7.10 5.64 13.69
CA GLY A 149 -6.34 6.57 12.85
C GLY A 149 -5.00 6.94 13.47
N GLN A 150 -4.34 7.85 12.80
CA GLN A 150 -3.00 8.29 13.12
C GLN A 150 -3.00 9.39 14.19
N GLN A 151 -2.04 9.34 15.10
CA GLN A 151 -1.80 10.37 16.11
C GLN A 151 -0.56 11.21 15.77
N PRO A 152 -0.44 12.46 16.29
CA PRO A 152 0.74 13.29 16.06
C PRO A 152 2.05 12.69 16.57
N MET A 153 2.00 11.97 17.68
CA MET A 153 3.14 11.38 18.36
C MET A 153 2.71 10.07 19.04
N PRO A 154 3.66 9.17 19.36
CA PRO A 154 3.36 8.00 20.17
C PRO A 154 2.71 8.36 21.51
N ASP A 155 1.87 7.49 22.02
CA ASP A 155 1.09 7.68 23.23
C ASP A 155 1.50 6.73 24.38
N ASP A 156 0.68 6.66 25.41
CA ASP A 156 0.96 5.92 26.64
C ASP A 156 0.96 4.38 26.48
N HIS A 157 0.45 3.84 25.38
CA HIS A 157 0.46 2.40 25.06
C HIS A 157 1.60 2.01 24.13
N SER A 158 2.18 2.94 23.39
CA SER A 158 3.15 2.66 22.32
C SER A 158 4.41 1.93 22.81
N ALA A 159 4.88 2.21 24.03
CA ALA A 159 6.02 1.50 24.62
C ALA A 159 5.67 0.04 25.01
N GLU A 160 4.43 -0.23 25.46
CA GLU A 160 3.93 -1.59 25.74
C GLU A 160 3.75 -2.38 24.44
N PHE A 161 3.21 -1.73 23.41
CA PHE A 161 3.12 -2.30 22.06
C PHE A 161 4.49 -2.81 21.60
N TRP A 162 5.53 -1.96 21.65
CA TRP A 162 6.87 -2.35 21.21
C TRP A 162 7.51 -3.41 22.10
N THR A 163 7.27 -3.38 23.41
CA THR A 163 7.74 -4.45 24.32
C THR A 163 7.12 -5.79 23.94
N SER A 164 5.83 -5.82 23.63
CA SER A 164 5.12 -7.03 23.22
C SER A 164 5.57 -7.53 21.86
N LEU A 165 5.52 -6.67 20.83
CA LEU A 165 5.85 -7.02 19.45
C LEU A 165 7.34 -7.43 19.31
N ALA A 166 8.26 -6.66 19.87
CA ALA A 166 9.67 -7.00 19.82
C ALA A 166 10.00 -8.26 20.62
N THR A 167 9.25 -8.60 21.68
CA THR A 167 9.42 -9.88 22.39
C THR A 167 9.05 -11.06 21.50
N THR A 168 7.99 -10.93 20.69
CA THR A 168 7.56 -11.96 19.73
C THR A 168 8.62 -12.18 18.67
N PHE A 169 9.12 -11.10 18.06
CA PHE A 169 10.01 -11.19 16.89
C PHE A 169 11.52 -11.07 17.19
N LYS A 170 11.96 -10.91 18.44
CA LYS A 170 13.41 -10.68 18.79
C LYS A 170 14.39 -11.72 18.26
N ASN A 171 13.93 -12.93 17.98
CA ASN A 171 14.76 -14.01 17.46
C ASN A 171 14.66 -14.17 15.93
N ASP A 172 13.88 -13.32 15.27
CA ASP A 172 13.72 -13.32 13.83
C ASP A 172 14.71 -12.29 13.22
N PRO A 173 15.81 -12.73 12.59
CA PRO A 173 16.83 -11.82 12.08
C PRO A 173 16.43 -11.12 10.78
N ALA A 174 15.27 -11.43 10.19
CA ALA A 174 14.80 -10.86 8.93
C ALA A 174 13.69 -9.80 9.12
N VAL A 175 13.37 -9.48 10.38
CA VAL A 175 12.42 -8.42 10.74
C VAL A 175 13.15 -7.09 10.94
N VAL A 176 12.48 -5.99 10.61
CA VAL A 176 12.84 -4.60 10.89
C VAL A 176 11.67 -3.96 11.64
N PHE A 177 11.92 -3.10 12.60
CA PHE A 177 10.88 -2.39 13.36
C PHE A 177 10.82 -0.93 12.90
N ASP A 178 9.66 -0.46 12.45
CA ASP A 178 9.38 0.94 12.14
C ASP A 178 8.60 1.54 13.32
N VAL A 179 9.29 2.34 14.12
CA VAL A 179 8.84 2.61 15.50
C VAL A 179 7.57 3.44 15.60
N PHE A 180 7.26 4.25 14.60
CA PHE A 180 6.03 5.02 14.51
C PHE A 180 5.86 5.57 13.10
N ASN A 181 4.71 5.33 12.49
CA ASN A 181 4.42 5.62 11.08
C ASN A 181 4.80 7.05 10.65
N GLU A 182 4.03 8.03 11.03
CA GLU A 182 4.13 9.39 10.52
C GLU A 182 4.02 10.43 11.65
N PRO A 183 5.10 10.67 12.42
CA PRO A 183 5.07 11.74 13.40
C PRO A 183 4.84 13.09 12.73
N TYR A 184 3.93 13.90 13.25
CA TYR A 184 3.67 15.22 12.69
C TYR A 184 3.45 16.28 13.77
N SER A 185 3.61 17.54 13.39
CA SER A 185 3.26 18.67 14.24
C SER A 185 1.84 19.14 13.95
N PRO A 186 0.92 19.10 14.92
CA PRO A 186 -0.42 19.66 14.76
C PRO A 186 -0.42 21.15 14.44
N ALA A 187 0.69 21.84 14.70
CA ALA A 187 0.87 23.24 14.34
C ALA A 187 1.21 23.48 12.86
N ASP A 188 1.47 22.40 12.11
CA ASP A 188 1.70 22.52 10.68
C ASP A 188 0.42 22.94 9.97
N PRO A 189 0.46 24.01 9.13
CA PRO A 189 -0.72 24.48 8.40
C PRO A 189 -1.35 23.43 7.48
N ARG A 190 -0.59 22.41 7.06
CA ARG A 190 -1.06 21.33 6.20
C ARG A 190 -1.89 20.29 6.95
N SER A 191 -1.61 20.09 8.24
CA SER A 191 -2.43 19.22 9.09
C SER A 191 -3.84 19.79 9.30
N GLY A 192 -4.04 21.10 9.06
CA GLY A 192 -5.31 21.77 9.28
C GLY A 192 -5.72 21.91 10.75
N GLU A 193 -4.76 21.70 11.69
CA GLU A 193 -5.03 21.42 13.08
C GLU A 193 -4.56 22.54 14.02
N ASP A 194 -4.14 22.23 15.22
CA ASP A 194 -3.96 23.23 16.28
C ASP A 194 -2.58 23.92 16.21
N PRO A 195 -2.48 25.18 15.71
CA PRO A 195 -1.20 25.89 15.61
C PRO A 195 -0.56 26.22 16.97
N THR A 196 -1.24 25.91 18.07
CA THR A 196 -0.76 26.21 19.43
C THR A 196 0.05 25.06 20.06
N HIS A 197 0.14 23.92 19.39
CA HIS A 197 0.83 22.72 19.91
C HIS A 197 1.89 22.21 18.95
N PRO A 198 3.00 22.95 18.73
CA PRO A 198 4.08 22.49 17.86
C PRO A 198 4.83 21.31 18.50
N VAL A 199 5.11 20.28 17.70
CA VAL A 199 6.06 19.23 18.06
C VAL A 199 7.44 19.66 17.60
N SER A 200 8.35 19.86 18.56
CA SER A 200 9.76 20.14 18.27
C SER A 200 10.55 18.83 18.12
N TRP A 201 11.72 18.89 17.51
CA TRP A 201 12.65 17.76 17.46
C TRP A 201 13.01 17.23 18.85
N ALA A 202 13.12 18.09 19.86
CA ALA A 202 13.36 17.68 21.25
C ALA A 202 12.16 16.90 21.83
N CYS A 203 10.93 17.28 21.49
CA CYS A 203 9.74 16.50 21.85
C CYS A 203 9.67 15.18 21.06
N TRP A 204 9.98 15.21 19.78
CA TRP A 204 10.03 14.02 18.94
C TRP A 204 11.01 12.98 19.52
N GLU A 205 12.20 13.40 19.92
CA GLU A 205 13.21 12.51 20.53
C GLU A 205 12.78 12.04 21.92
N ASN A 206 12.47 12.97 22.82
CA ASN A 206 12.39 12.71 24.25
C ASN A 206 10.96 12.58 24.79
N GLY A 207 9.95 12.97 24.03
CA GLY A 207 8.57 13.06 24.51
C GLY A 207 8.33 14.21 25.46
N GLY A 208 7.29 14.08 26.30
CA GLY A 208 6.96 15.01 27.38
C GLY A 208 6.20 16.26 26.95
N CYS A 209 6.06 16.54 25.65
CA CYS A 209 5.18 17.61 25.19
C CYS A 209 3.71 17.16 25.19
N THR A 210 2.81 18.13 25.28
CA THR A 210 1.37 17.88 25.21
C THR A 210 0.88 18.10 23.80
N VAL A 211 0.23 17.10 23.23
CA VAL A 211 -0.34 17.15 21.87
C VAL A 211 -1.84 16.85 21.89
N PRO A 212 -2.63 17.34 20.93
CA PRO A 212 -4.04 16.98 20.80
C PRO A 212 -4.17 15.51 20.37
N SER A 213 -5.29 14.89 20.73
CA SER A 213 -5.64 13.55 20.22
C SER A 213 -6.69 13.65 19.12
N PHE A 214 -6.65 12.67 18.22
CA PHE A 214 -7.52 12.56 17.05
C PHE A 214 -8.34 11.28 17.09
N ALA A 215 -9.65 11.37 16.78
CA ALA A 215 -10.53 10.20 16.70
C ALA A 215 -10.29 9.39 15.41
N ASN A 216 -9.74 10.04 14.42
CA ASN A 216 -9.20 9.51 13.18
C ASN A 216 -8.19 10.56 12.71
N THR A 217 -7.46 10.30 11.64
CA THR A 217 -6.38 11.17 11.15
C THR A 217 -6.76 12.65 10.96
N SER A 218 -8.05 12.99 10.88
CA SER A 218 -8.52 14.35 10.55
C SER A 218 -9.52 14.97 11.54
N GLN A 219 -9.88 14.26 12.61
CA GLN A 219 -10.92 14.73 13.55
C GLN A 219 -10.39 14.82 14.97
N ALA A 220 -9.99 16.04 15.38
CA ALA A 220 -9.58 16.32 16.76
C ALA A 220 -10.70 15.96 17.75
N THR A 221 -10.36 15.26 18.83
CA THR A 221 -11.30 14.88 19.90
C THR A 221 -11.57 16.02 20.89
N GLY A 222 -10.73 17.04 20.90
CA GLY A 222 -10.66 18.06 21.94
C GLY A 222 -9.92 17.61 23.21
N GLN A 223 -9.45 16.36 23.25
CA GLN A 223 -8.59 15.84 24.32
C GLN A 223 -7.11 16.05 23.96
N LYS A 224 -6.26 15.95 24.97
CA LYS A 224 -4.80 16.06 24.82
C LYS A 224 -4.13 14.95 25.61
N TYR A 225 -2.94 14.56 25.15
CA TYR A 225 -2.11 13.58 25.85
C TYR A 225 -0.65 14.04 25.91
N THR A 226 0.13 13.40 26.76
CA THR A 226 1.57 13.60 26.83
C THR A 226 2.23 12.66 25.85
N ALA A 227 2.93 13.21 24.86
CA ALA A 227 3.63 12.43 23.84
C ALA A 227 4.74 11.58 24.45
N VAL A 228 4.88 10.36 23.96
CA VAL A 228 6.05 9.51 24.20
C VAL A 228 7.07 9.77 23.08
N GLY A 229 8.37 9.88 23.43
CA GLY A 229 9.41 10.17 22.46
C GLY A 229 9.95 8.90 21.79
N MET A 230 10.56 9.06 20.60
CA MET A 230 11.13 7.96 19.83
C MET A 230 12.22 7.22 20.63
N GLN A 231 12.97 7.92 21.49
CA GLN A 231 13.94 7.30 22.39
C GLN A 231 13.33 6.24 23.31
N ALA A 232 12.12 6.49 23.83
CA ALA A 232 11.44 5.55 24.70
C ALA A 232 11.03 4.28 23.95
N LEU A 233 10.59 4.40 22.69
CA LEU A 233 10.21 3.27 21.84
C LEU A 233 11.43 2.41 21.49
N VAL A 234 12.54 3.03 21.06
CA VAL A 234 13.79 2.31 20.81
C VAL A 234 14.27 1.60 22.10
N THR A 235 14.17 2.26 23.24
CA THR A 235 14.53 1.67 24.55
C THR A 235 13.63 0.47 24.89
N ALA A 236 12.33 0.56 24.66
CA ALA A 236 11.39 -0.54 24.88
C ALA A 236 11.76 -1.76 24.03
N ILE A 237 12.04 -1.57 22.73
CA ILE A 237 12.52 -2.63 21.84
C ILE A 237 13.81 -3.27 22.38
N ARG A 238 14.81 -2.48 22.70
CA ARG A 238 16.13 -2.98 23.15
C ARG A 238 16.07 -3.70 24.48
N ASN A 239 15.19 -3.31 25.39
CA ASN A 239 14.96 -3.98 26.68
C ASN A 239 14.44 -5.42 26.53
N THR A 240 13.83 -5.79 25.41
CA THR A 240 13.43 -7.17 25.12
C THR A 240 14.61 -8.08 24.75
N GLY A 241 15.76 -7.49 24.42
CA GLY A 241 16.92 -8.17 23.84
C GLY A 241 16.90 -8.23 22.31
N ALA A 242 15.92 -7.60 21.65
CA ALA A 242 15.84 -7.50 20.20
C ALA A 242 17.02 -6.71 19.63
N ARG A 243 17.60 -7.20 18.52
CA ARG A 243 18.81 -6.65 17.89
C ARG A 243 18.57 -6.13 16.47
N GLN A 244 17.40 -6.32 15.95
CA GLN A 244 16.99 -5.94 14.61
C GLN A 244 17.18 -4.43 14.36
N PRO A 245 17.35 -4.01 13.08
CA PRO A 245 17.28 -2.60 12.73
C PRO A 245 15.96 -1.97 13.17
N VAL A 246 16.04 -0.70 13.56
CA VAL A 246 14.85 0.14 13.84
C VAL A 246 14.84 1.31 12.86
N LEU A 247 13.71 1.54 12.21
CA LEU A 247 13.42 2.72 11.41
C LEU A 247 12.78 3.76 12.31
N VAL A 248 13.15 5.02 12.15
CA VAL A 248 12.62 6.12 12.93
C VAL A 248 12.18 7.23 11.97
N GLY A 249 10.86 7.41 11.81
CA GLY A 249 10.27 8.41 10.94
C GLY A 249 10.60 9.83 11.37
N GLY A 250 10.82 10.73 10.40
CA GLY A 250 11.01 12.15 10.65
C GLY A 250 9.70 12.84 11.06
N LEU A 251 9.74 14.16 11.21
CA LEU A 251 8.53 14.98 11.41
C LEU A 251 7.80 15.26 10.08
N ASP A 252 6.69 15.99 10.17
CA ASP A 252 5.90 16.42 9.02
C ASP A 252 5.37 15.24 8.20
N PHE A 253 4.71 14.29 8.87
CA PHE A 253 4.27 13.03 8.26
C PHE A 253 5.45 12.25 7.66
N ALA A 254 6.52 12.13 8.45
CA ALA A 254 7.81 11.54 8.05
C ALA A 254 8.48 12.22 6.83
N ASN A 255 8.01 13.39 6.38
CA ASN A 255 8.53 14.10 5.20
C ASN A 255 9.65 15.11 5.51
N ASP A 256 9.99 15.33 6.80
CA ASP A 256 11.08 16.21 7.24
C ASP A 256 12.15 15.42 8.00
N LEU A 257 13.38 15.36 7.45
CA LEU A 257 14.56 14.79 8.11
C LEU A 257 15.60 15.86 8.52
N THR A 258 15.27 17.14 8.45
CA THR A 258 16.24 18.23 8.69
C THR A 258 16.88 18.21 10.08
N GLY A 259 16.14 17.80 11.10
CA GLY A 259 16.61 17.68 12.48
C GLY A 259 17.02 16.26 12.90
N TRP A 260 16.83 15.28 12.03
CA TRP A 260 16.95 13.86 12.39
C TRP A 260 18.33 13.51 12.96
N LEU A 261 19.42 13.87 12.26
CA LEU A 261 20.79 13.54 12.70
C LEU A 261 21.17 14.16 14.05
N GLY A 262 20.60 15.32 14.38
CA GLY A 262 20.88 16.03 15.63
C GLY A 262 20.05 15.55 16.83
N ASN A 263 18.99 14.78 16.58
CA ASN A 263 18.04 14.31 17.59
C ASN A 263 17.75 12.81 17.49
N ALA A 264 18.54 12.08 16.70
CA ALA A 264 18.35 10.62 16.52
C ALA A 264 18.39 9.90 17.86
N PRO A 265 17.46 8.96 18.12
CA PRO A 265 17.50 8.17 19.35
C PRO A 265 18.84 7.46 19.52
N ASN A 266 19.37 7.48 20.75
CA ASN A 266 20.56 6.73 21.07
C ASN A 266 20.25 5.23 21.13
N ASP A 267 20.68 4.51 20.11
CA ASP A 267 20.58 3.05 20.07
C ASP A 267 21.94 2.43 20.45
N PRO A 268 22.03 1.68 21.57
CA PRO A 268 23.29 1.08 22.01
C PRO A 268 23.86 0.04 21.05
N LEU A 269 23.07 -0.42 20.08
CA LEU A 269 23.48 -1.39 19.07
C LEU A 269 23.89 -0.73 17.74
N ASN A 270 23.70 0.57 17.58
CA ASN A 270 23.89 1.31 16.33
C ASN A 270 23.11 0.66 15.16
N GLN A 271 21.87 0.26 15.41
CA GLN A 271 20.97 -0.33 14.44
C GLN A 271 19.75 0.57 14.17
N ALA A 272 19.92 1.90 14.29
CA ALA A 272 18.89 2.88 13.95
C ALA A 272 19.12 3.42 12.54
N ALA A 273 18.05 3.52 11.76
CA ALA A 273 17.97 4.08 10.42
C ALA A 273 16.86 5.13 10.35
N ALA A 274 16.93 6.05 9.40
CA ALA A 274 15.88 7.04 9.20
C ALA A 274 14.79 6.49 8.29
N SER A 275 13.52 6.78 8.62
CA SER A 275 12.37 6.58 7.75
C SER A 275 11.90 7.91 7.19
N PHE A 276 11.58 7.93 5.90
CA PHE A 276 11.11 9.10 5.15
C PHE A 276 9.86 8.70 4.38
N HIS A 277 8.87 9.60 4.29
CA HIS A 277 7.70 9.40 3.44
C HIS A 277 7.65 10.47 2.37
N ASN A 278 7.28 10.09 1.14
CA ASN A 278 7.40 10.96 -0.03
C ASN A 278 6.19 10.85 -0.95
N TYR A 279 5.19 11.65 -0.69
CA TYR A 279 4.03 11.76 -1.56
C TYR A 279 4.09 13.05 -2.38
N MET A 280 3.62 12.99 -3.62
CA MET A 280 3.49 14.18 -4.47
C MET A 280 2.61 15.23 -3.78
N GLY A 281 3.08 16.47 -3.75
CA GLY A 281 2.39 17.57 -3.06
C GLY A 281 2.83 17.82 -1.62
N GLN A 282 3.66 16.95 -1.01
CA GLN A 282 4.29 17.22 0.27
C GLN A 282 5.42 18.27 0.15
N THR A 283 5.94 18.72 1.28
CA THR A 283 6.98 19.77 1.32
C THR A 283 8.26 19.32 0.64
N CYS A 284 8.64 18.06 0.84
CA CYS A 284 9.86 17.47 0.30
C CYS A 284 9.54 16.46 -0.81
N ASP A 285 8.90 16.90 -1.88
CA ASP A 285 8.44 16.09 -3.01
C ASP A 285 9.26 16.23 -4.29
N ASN A 286 10.46 16.81 -4.22
CA ASN A 286 11.27 17.08 -5.40
C ASN A 286 12.77 16.91 -5.14
N SER A 287 13.53 16.72 -6.22
CA SER A 287 14.98 16.46 -6.16
C SER A 287 15.79 17.55 -5.47
N GLY A 288 15.34 18.81 -5.49
CA GLY A 288 15.98 19.91 -4.75
C GLY A 288 15.92 19.67 -3.24
N CYS A 289 14.77 19.27 -2.73
CA CYS A 289 14.58 18.91 -1.34
C CYS A 289 15.30 17.60 -1.00
N TRP A 290 15.12 16.55 -1.79
CA TRP A 290 15.77 15.26 -1.54
C TRP A 290 17.30 15.41 -1.45
N ASN A 291 17.91 16.20 -2.33
CA ASN A 291 19.36 16.48 -2.29
C ASN A 291 19.78 17.29 -1.06
N SER A 292 18.96 18.20 -0.58
CA SER A 292 19.30 19.09 0.52
C SER A 292 18.97 18.55 1.91
N GLN A 293 17.98 17.69 2.02
CA GLN A 293 17.49 17.17 3.31
C GLN A 293 17.74 15.67 3.48
N ILE A 294 17.48 14.86 2.46
CA ILE A 294 17.52 13.39 2.58
C ILE A 294 18.90 12.83 2.30
N ALA A 295 19.55 13.27 1.21
CA ALA A 295 20.89 12.79 0.86
C ALA A 295 21.94 13.01 1.98
N PRO A 296 21.95 14.15 2.73
CA PRO A 296 22.84 14.29 3.87
C PRO A 296 22.60 13.28 4.99
N VAL A 297 21.35 12.86 5.23
CA VAL A 297 21.02 11.81 6.22
C VAL A 297 21.50 10.45 5.69
N ALA A 298 21.22 10.12 4.44
CA ALA A 298 21.63 8.87 3.80
C ALA A 298 23.17 8.70 3.74
N ALA A 299 23.91 9.79 3.73
CA ALA A 299 25.37 9.74 3.83
C ALA A 299 25.90 9.31 5.22
N ASN A 300 25.09 9.34 6.26
CA ASN A 300 25.46 9.05 7.64
C ASN A 300 24.83 7.77 8.20
N VAL A 301 23.56 7.52 7.90
CA VAL A 301 22.78 6.34 8.33
C VAL A 301 21.98 5.80 7.14
N PRO A 302 21.55 4.53 7.18
CA PRO A 302 20.61 4.07 6.14
C PRO A 302 19.33 4.90 6.17
N VAL A 303 18.76 5.14 5.00
CA VAL A 303 17.44 5.75 4.84
C VAL A 303 16.54 4.78 4.08
N VAL A 304 15.33 4.59 4.58
CA VAL A 304 14.25 3.90 3.88
C VAL A 304 13.11 4.88 3.69
N THR A 305 12.62 5.02 2.47
CA THR A 305 11.34 5.65 2.25
C THR A 305 10.26 4.63 2.56
N GLY A 306 9.67 4.75 3.75
CA GLY A 306 8.68 3.80 4.26
C GLY A 306 7.40 3.82 3.42
N GLU A 307 7.06 4.98 2.86
CA GLU A 307 5.94 5.14 1.95
C GLU A 307 6.27 6.15 0.86
N PHE A 308 5.85 5.87 -0.36
CA PHE A 308 5.84 6.86 -1.44
C PHE A 308 4.77 6.50 -2.46
N ASP A 309 4.19 7.51 -3.08
CA ASP A 309 3.29 7.36 -4.23
C ASP A 309 2.94 8.72 -4.86
N GLU A 310 2.41 8.70 -6.09
CA GLU A 310 1.75 9.83 -6.73
C GLU A 310 0.23 9.70 -6.57
N ASP A 311 -0.42 10.67 -5.91
CA ASP A 311 -1.87 10.67 -5.66
C ASP A 311 -2.66 11.67 -6.50
N ASN A 312 -1.99 12.46 -7.34
CA ASN A 312 -2.55 13.62 -8.03
C ASN A 312 -2.57 13.48 -9.55
N TYR A 313 -3.04 12.31 -10.05
CA TYR A 313 -3.18 12.12 -11.48
C TYR A 313 -4.30 12.96 -12.08
N THR A 314 -3.97 13.60 -13.19
CA THR A 314 -5.01 14.20 -14.03
C THR A 314 -5.81 13.12 -14.74
N GLU A 315 -7.09 13.39 -15.03
CA GLU A 315 -7.93 12.47 -15.80
C GLU A 315 -7.27 12.03 -17.13
N ALA A 316 -6.48 12.90 -17.75
CA ALA A 316 -5.74 12.59 -18.96
C ALA A 316 -4.62 11.56 -18.74
N GLN A 317 -3.88 11.63 -17.65
CA GLN A 317 -2.86 10.64 -17.28
C GLN A 317 -3.50 9.28 -17.02
N CYS A 318 -4.61 9.25 -16.30
CA CYS A 318 -5.38 8.05 -16.05
C CYS A 318 -5.89 7.39 -17.33
N GLN A 319 -6.45 8.17 -18.24
CA GLN A 319 -6.97 7.67 -19.51
C GLN A 319 -5.87 7.14 -20.44
N ASN A 320 -4.71 7.73 -20.42
CA ASN A 320 -3.57 7.32 -21.25
C ASN A 320 -2.76 6.18 -20.64
N LYS A 321 -3.07 5.74 -19.41
CA LYS A 321 -2.33 4.70 -18.68
C LYS A 321 -0.82 4.98 -18.64
N THR A 322 -0.46 6.23 -18.39
CA THR A 322 0.94 6.65 -18.31
C THR A 322 1.46 6.27 -16.92
N PRO A 323 2.57 5.52 -16.80
CA PRO A 323 3.18 5.25 -15.50
C PRO A 323 3.54 6.55 -14.77
N SER A 324 3.51 6.53 -13.45
CA SER A 324 3.87 7.67 -12.61
C SER A 324 5.26 8.19 -12.96
N THR A 325 5.34 9.46 -13.31
CA THR A 325 6.63 10.13 -13.54
C THR A 325 7.27 10.55 -12.23
N PHE A 326 6.47 10.92 -11.24
CA PHE A 326 6.94 11.24 -9.90
C PHE A 326 7.62 10.02 -9.26
N ASP A 327 6.97 8.86 -9.27
CA ASP A 327 7.52 7.62 -8.72
C ASP A 327 8.81 7.22 -9.45
N GLN A 328 8.84 7.30 -10.80
CA GLN A 328 10.03 6.99 -11.59
C GLN A 328 11.20 7.93 -11.29
N ASP A 329 10.95 9.22 -11.18
CA ASP A 329 11.97 10.23 -10.85
C ASP A 329 12.50 10.01 -9.43
N TYR A 330 11.60 9.72 -8.48
CA TYR A 330 11.96 9.45 -7.10
C TYR A 330 12.80 8.16 -6.98
N MET A 331 12.35 7.04 -7.51
CA MET A 331 13.09 5.77 -7.48
C MET A 331 14.47 5.90 -8.12
N THR A 332 14.55 6.61 -9.26
CA THR A 332 15.84 6.88 -9.92
C THR A 332 16.80 7.68 -9.02
N TRP A 333 16.29 8.68 -8.31
CA TRP A 333 17.07 9.45 -7.35
C TRP A 333 17.49 8.61 -6.15
N ALA A 334 16.56 7.82 -5.59
CA ALA A 334 16.80 6.94 -4.44
C ALA A 334 17.87 5.88 -4.75
N ASP A 335 17.85 5.31 -5.94
CA ASP A 335 18.87 4.36 -6.41
C ASP A 335 20.27 4.96 -6.42
N GLN A 336 20.40 6.22 -6.87
CA GLN A 336 21.68 6.94 -6.92
C GLN A 336 22.24 7.26 -5.55
N HIS A 337 21.38 7.31 -4.52
CA HIS A 337 21.75 7.69 -3.15
C HIS A 337 21.73 6.51 -2.17
N GLY A 338 21.47 5.28 -2.64
CA GLY A 338 21.42 4.09 -1.80
C GLY A 338 20.23 4.05 -0.83
N VAL A 339 19.19 4.85 -1.10
CA VAL A 339 17.96 4.92 -0.31
C VAL A 339 17.05 3.73 -0.66
N GLY A 340 16.52 3.03 0.35
CA GLY A 340 15.46 2.04 0.16
C GLY A 340 14.09 2.72 -0.04
N TYR A 341 13.12 2.01 -0.63
CA TYR A 341 11.79 2.55 -0.83
C TYR A 341 10.70 1.48 -0.92
N LEU A 342 9.52 1.80 -0.37
CA LEU A 342 8.36 0.93 -0.28
C LEU A 342 7.14 1.71 -0.76
N ALA A 343 6.57 1.30 -1.90
CA ALA A 343 5.41 2.01 -2.45
C ALA A 343 4.13 1.70 -1.64
N TRP A 344 3.24 2.67 -1.55
CA TRP A 344 1.94 2.55 -0.92
C TRP A 344 0.87 2.42 -1.99
N GLY A 345 -0.03 1.36 -2.06
CA GLY A 345 -0.03 0.21 -1.16
C GLY A 345 -0.45 -1.05 -1.93
N TRP A 346 -0.05 -2.18 -1.40
CA TRP A 346 -0.31 -3.50 -2.00
C TRP A 346 -1.74 -3.94 -1.72
N TRP A 347 -2.68 -3.40 -2.46
CA TRP A 347 -4.09 -3.84 -2.46
C TRP A 347 -4.76 -3.58 -3.80
N VAL A 348 -5.92 -4.21 -3.95
CA VAL A 348 -6.81 -4.04 -5.10
C VAL A 348 -7.98 -3.18 -4.68
N LEU A 349 -8.09 -1.98 -5.20
CA LEU A 349 -9.31 -1.19 -5.01
C LEU A 349 -10.48 -1.84 -5.73
N SER A 350 -11.62 -1.90 -5.04
CA SER A 350 -12.89 -2.17 -5.70
C SER A 350 -13.15 -1.11 -6.76
N GLN A 351 -13.92 -1.44 -7.79
CA GLN A 351 -14.24 -0.47 -8.83
C GLN A 351 -14.95 0.78 -8.29
N GLN A 352 -15.65 0.65 -7.17
CA GLN A 352 -16.30 1.78 -6.51
C GLN A 352 -15.27 2.74 -5.90
N GLU A 353 -14.25 2.20 -5.25
CA GLU A 353 -13.17 3.00 -4.68
C GLU A 353 -12.36 3.70 -5.77
N LYS A 354 -12.03 3.00 -6.86
CA LYS A 354 -11.40 3.60 -8.05
C LYS A 354 -12.23 4.72 -8.66
N ASP A 355 -13.56 4.59 -8.69
CA ASP A 355 -14.46 5.61 -9.23
C ASP A 355 -14.64 6.80 -8.27
N GLU A 356 -14.56 6.57 -6.95
CA GLU A 356 -14.68 7.62 -5.92
C GLU A 356 -13.38 8.44 -5.79
N ALA A 357 -12.23 7.80 -5.93
CA ALA A 357 -10.91 8.42 -5.84
C ALA A 357 -10.37 8.89 -7.20
N GLY A 358 -11.03 8.53 -8.30
CA GLY A 358 -10.43 8.64 -9.61
C GLY A 358 -9.28 7.62 -9.76
N CYS A 359 -8.38 7.83 -10.70
CA CYS A 359 -7.19 6.98 -10.77
C CYS A 359 -6.04 7.48 -9.85
N SER A 360 -6.29 8.50 -9.07
CA SER A 360 -5.39 9.06 -8.08
C SER A 360 -5.49 8.35 -6.73
N ALA A 361 -5.87 7.08 -6.72
CA ALA A 361 -5.89 6.31 -5.50
C ALA A 361 -4.57 5.57 -5.32
N PHE A 362 -4.10 5.53 -4.10
CA PHE A 362 -2.92 4.79 -3.67
C PHE A 362 -3.13 3.28 -3.75
N TYR A 363 -2.96 2.67 -4.91
CA TYR A 363 -3.05 1.22 -5.06
C TYR A 363 -2.10 0.72 -6.15
N LEU A 364 -1.51 -0.44 -5.90
CA LEU A 364 -0.50 -1.02 -6.78
C LEU A 364 -1.04 -2.15 -7.66
N LEU A 365 -2.21 -2.73 -7.32
CA LEU A 365 -2.72 -3.92 -7.96
C LEU A 365 -4.04 -3.73 -8.69
N ASP A 366 -4.14 -4.28 -9.89
CA ASP A 366 -5.42 -4.53 -10.56
C ASP A 366 -6.05 -5.86 -10.10
N ASN A 367 -5.23 -6.82 -9.64
CA ASN A 367 -5.65 -8.11 -9.14
C ASN A 367 -4.61 -8.67 -8.16
N TYR A 368 -5.03 -9.43 -7.15
CA TYR A 368 -4.17 -10.08 -6.15
C TYR A 368 -3.26 -11.20 -6.70
N ASP A 369 -3.26 -11.46 -7.99
CA ASP A 369 -2.26 -12.32 -8.65
C ASP A 369 -0.94 -11.60 -8.97
N GLY A 370 -0.78 -10.36 -8.50
CA GLY A 370 0.38 -9.52 -8.78
C GLY A 370 0.29 -8.73 -10.09
N THR A 371 -0.88 -8.68 -10.74
CA THR A 371 -1.06 -7.82 -11.92
C THR A 371 -0.96 -6.35 -11.52
N PRO A 372 0.05 -5.58 -12.01
CA PRO A 372 0.26 -4.21 -11.59
C PRO A 372 -0.82 -3.28 -12.12
N ALA A 373 -1.32 -2.41 -11.25
CA ALA A 373 -2.22 -1.33 -11.62
C ALA A 373 -1.45 -0.17 -12.26
N VAL A 374 -2.09 0.51 -13.20
CA VAL A 374 -1.56 1.74 -13.78
C VAL A 374 -2.20 2.92 -13.06
N PRO A 375 -1.43 3.91 -12.64
CA PRO A 375 -0.04 4.22 -13.03
C PRO A 375 1.04 3.73 -12.05
N ASN A 376 0.77 3.64 -10.75
CA ASN A 376 1.76 3.45 -9.70
C ASN A 376 2.35 2.03 -9.68
N GLY A 377 1.49 1.00 -9.65
CA GLY A 377 1.94 -0.39 -9.67
C GLY A 377 2.83 -0.71 -10.86
N THR A 378 2.47 -0.20 -12.07
CA THR A 378 3.31 -0.38 -13.25
C THR A 378 4.65 0.34 -13.14
N ALA A 379 4.68 1.54 -12.55
CA ALA A 379 5.92 2.28 -12.36
C ALA A 379 6.89 1.53 -11.44
N LEU A 380 6.41 1.02 -10.30
CA LEU A 380 7.21 0.23 -9.37
C LEU A 380 7.64 -1.10 -9.97
N HIS A 381 6.69 -1.90 -10.48
CA HIS A 381 6.96 -3.21 -11.06
C HIS A 381 8.04 -3.15 -12.15
N ASP A 382 7.87 -2.28 -13.15
CA ASP A 382 8.79 -2.17 -14.27
C ASP A 382 10.17 -1.69 -13.82
N HIS A 383 10.23 -0.83 -12.80
CA HIS A 383 11.48 -0.34 -12.23
C HIS A 383 12.25 -1.46 -11.49
N LEU A 384 11.61 -2.23 -10.62
CA LEU A 384 12.23 -3.34 -9.89
C LEU A 384 12.72 -4.43 -10.85
N MET A 385 11.91 -4.79 -11.85
CA MET A 385 12.29 -5.74 -12.88
C MET A 385 13.49 -5.27 -13.72
N ALA A 386 13.60 -3.95 -13.96
CA ALA A 386 14.76 -3.40 -14.67
C ALA A 386 16.04 -3.43 -13.84
N LEU A 387 15.95 -3.18 -12.52
CA LEU A 387 17.09 -3.28 -11.60
C LEU A 387 17.66 -4.71 -11.56
N SER A 388 16.79 -5.72 -11.46
CA SER A 388 17.21 -7.11 -11.40
C SER A 388 17.83 -7.57 -12.73
N ALA A 389 17.27 -7.18 -13.87
CA ALA A 389 17.82 -7.46 -15.19
C ALA A 389 19.21 -6.81 -15.41
N GLY A 390 19.42 -5.59 -14.88
CA GLY A 390 20.70 -4.90 -14.90
C GLY A 390 21.77 -5.55 -14.01
N GLY A 391 21.39 -6.11 -12.87
CA GLY A 391 22.27 -6.85 -11.95
C GLY A 391 22.83 -8.15 -12.54
N ALA A 392 22.09 -8.79 -13.44
CA ALA A 392 22.56 -9.98 -14.16
C ALA A 392 23.67 -9.69 -15.19
N SER A 393 23.91 -8.43 -15.56
CA SER A 393 24.91 -7.96 -16.51
C SER A 393 26.13 -7.30 -15.86
N GLY A 394 26.38 -7.53 -14.57
CA GLY A 394 27.40 -6.85 -13.79
C GLY A 394 28.83 -7.12 -14.22
N ASN A 395 29.37 -6.28 -15.06
CA ASN A 395 30.70 -5.66 -15.06
C ASN A 395 30.91 -4.89 -16.38
N ALA A 396 30.50 -3.65 -16.46
CA ALA A 396 31.11 -2.70 -17.40
C ALA A 396 30.85 -1.26 -16.93
N ALA A 397 31.94 -0.55 -16.85
CA ALA A 397 32.09 0.82 -16.40
C ALA A 397 31.18 1.82 -17.11
N ALA A 398 30.83 2.85 -16.35
CA ALA A 398 30.23 4.08 -16.83
C ALA A 398 30.99 4.67 -18.04
N THR A 399 30.30 4.90 -19.13
CA THR A 399 30.71 5.86 -20.17
C THR A 399 29.49 6.57 -20.71
N SER A 400 29.49 7.85 -20.49
CA SER A 400 28.59 8.84 -21.09
C SER A 400 28.65 8.80 -22.61
N HIS A 401 27.51 8.83 -23.28
CA HIS A 401 27.43 9.44 -24.62
C HIS A 401 26.08 10.10 -24.89
N ASN A 402 26.18 11.37 -25.12
CA ASN A 402 25.25 12.26 -25.80
C ASN A 402 25.04 11.88 -27.27
N THR A 403 23.92 12.36 -27.79
CA THR A 403 23.55 12.71 -29.17
C THR A 403 22.53 11.75 -29.82
N ALA A 404 21.54 12.19 -30.45
CA ALA A 404 21.04 13.35 -31.15
C ALA A 404 19.77 12.93 -31.93
N THR A 405 18.84 13.80 -31.98
CA THR A 405 17.67 13.93 -32.87
C THR A 405 17.77 13.26 -34.25
N THR A 406 16.68 12.62 -34.67
CA THR A 406 16.20 12.71 -36.07
C THR A 406 14.68 12.58 -36.14
N SER A 407 14.08 13.62 -36.70
CA SER A 407 12.68 13.72 -37.13
C SER A 407 12.40 12.77 -38.30
N GLY A 408 11.27 12.08 -38.24
CA GLY A 408 10.72 11.32 -39.35
C GLY A 408 9.21 11.47 -39.41
N THR A 409 8.74 12.31 -40.31
CA THR A 409 7.36 12.45 -40.77
C THR A 409 6.87 11.16 -41.42
N VAL A 410 5.71 10.62 -41.03
CA VAL A 410 4.97 9.64 -41.81
C VAL A 410 3.49 9.95 -41.83
N ASN A 411 3.01 10.08 -43.01
CA ASN A 411 1.71 10.24 -43.60
C ASN A 411 0.49 9.61 -42.87
N VAL A 412 -0.57 10.43 -42.86
CA VAL A 412 -1.96 10.05 -42.61
C VAL A 412 -2.51 9.32 -43.84
N PRO A 413 -3.18 8.18 -43.67
CA PRO A 413 -4.16 7.71 -44.66
C PRO A 413 -5.59 7.98 -44.19
N SER A 414 -6.35 8.35 -45.17
CA SER A 414 -7.76 8.69 -45.22
C SER A 414 -8.77 7.73 -44.59
N ARG A 415 -9.82 8.34 -44.04
CA ARG A 415 -11.21 7.91 -43.83
C ARG A 415 -11.59 6.55 -44.37
N GLY A 416 -11.85 5.62 -43.41
CA GLY A 416 -12.62 4.39 -43.64
C GLY A 416 -14.03 4.52 -43.08
N ALA A 417 -14.99 3.97 -43.77
CA ALA A 417 -16.44 4.01 -43.53
C ALA A 417 -16.85 3.75 -42.07
N GLY A 418 -17.69 4.60 -41.52
CA GLY A 418 -18.18 4.54 -40.15
C GLY A 418 -18.89 3.24 -39.82
N LYS A 419 -18.43 2.59 -38.74
CA LYS A 419 -19.16 1.51 -38.09
C LYS A 419 -20.49 2.04 -37.59
N PRO A 420 -21.62 1.28 -37.72
CA PRO A 420 -22.89 1.71 -37.20
C PRO A 420 -22.82 1.99 -35.69
N PRO A 421 -23.62 2.95 -35.17
CA PRO A 421 -23.61 3.32 -33.78
C PRO A 421 -23.93 2.13 -32.87
N LEU A 422 -23.23 2.06 -31.74
CA LEU A 422 -23.45 1.04 -30.72
C LEU A 422 -24.83 1.20 -30.10
N THR A 423 -25.68 0.19 -30.21
CA THR A 423 -27.02 0.20 -29.60
C THR A 423 -27.07 -0.73 -28.41
N LEU A 424 -27.50 -0.20 -27.24
CA LEU A 424 -27.73 -0.94 -26.03
C LEU A 424 -29.21 -1.01 -25.69
N ARG A 425 -29.66 -2.19 -25.26
CA ARG A 425 -31.01 -2.37 -24.70
C ARG A 425 -30.91 -2.78 -23.24
N ILE A 426 -31.63 -2.04 -22.36
CA ILE A 426 -31.87 -2.44 -20.97
C ILE A 426 -33.18 -3.25 -21.01
N LEU A 427 -33.09 -4.54 -20.63
CA LEU A 427 -34.20 -5.46 -20.72
C LEU A 427 -34.99 -5.55 -19.41
N THR A 428 -34.31 -5.55 -18.27
CA THR A 428 -34.97 -5.62 -16.95
C THR A 428 -34.12 -4.89 -15.89
N GLU A 429 -34.83 -4.41 -14.87
CA GLU A 429 -34.28 -3.76 -13.68
C GLU A 429 -34.86 -4.47 -12.45
N ALA A 430 -34.05 -5.01 -11.57
CA ALA A 430 -34.52 -5.69 -10.37
C ALA A 430 -33.58 -5.44 -9.16
N VAL A 431 -34.18 -5.12 -8.02
CA VAL A 431 -33.46 -5.04 -6.74
C VAL A 431 -33.31 -6.46 -6.18
N GLN A 432 -32.05 -6.88 -5.91
CA GLN A 432 -31.80 -8.22 -5.36
C GLN A 432 -32.14 -8.34 -3.87
N SER A 433 -32.23 -9.58 -3.41
CA SER A 433 -32.50 -9.94 -2.02
C SER A 433 -31.44 -9.36 -1.08
N GLY A 434 -31.88 -8.56 -0.12
CA GLY A 434 -30.99 -7.89 0.85
C GLY A 434 -30.88 -6.37 0.67
N GLY A 435 -31.31 -5.81 -0.47
CA GLY A 435 -31.28 -4.36 -0.72
C GLY A 435 -29.88 -3.79 -0.92
N ARG A 436 -28.89 -4.65 -1.20
CA ARG A 436 -27.49 -4.25 -1.37
C ARG A 436 -27.10 -3.95 -2.82
N SER A 437 -27.83 -4.48 -3.80
CA SER A 437 -27.54 -4.27 -5.22
C SER A 437 -28.80 -4.17 -6.08
N VAL A 438 -28.64 -3.57 -7.25
CA VAL A 438 -29.68 -3.44 -8.29
C VAL A 438 -29.18 -4.11 -9.56
N GLY A 439 -29.93 -5.09 -10.08
CA GLY A 439 -29.57 -5.81 -11.29
C GLY A 439 -30.14 -5.12 -12.55
N PHE A 440 -29.30 -5.01 -13.58
CA PHE A 440 -29.66 -4.51 -14.92
C PHE A 440 -29.35 -5.57 -15.96
N THR A 441 -30.33 -6.05 -16.66
CA THR A 441 -30.13 -7.01 -17.76
C THR A 441 -29.90 -6.25 -19.05
N LEU A 442 -28.70 -6.37 -19.59
CA LEU A 442 -28.19 -5.62 -20.73
C LEU A 442 -27.97 -6.51 -21.95
N ARG A 443 -28.19 -5.98 -23.15
CA ARG A 443 -27.88 -6.63 -24.43
C ARG A 443 -27.34 -5.60 -25.41
N SER A 444 -26.24 -5.94 -26.09
CA SER A 444 -25.67 -5.13 -27.17
C SER A 444 -25.64 -5.91 -28.49
N ALA A 445 -25.84 -5.21 -29.60
CA ALA A 445 -25.70 -5.80 -30.93
C ALA A 445 -24.26 -6.08 -31.33
N GLN A 446 -23.28 -5.45 -30.64
CA GLN A 446 -21.85 -5.55 -30.91
C GLN A 446 -21.09 -5.88 -29.62
N ASN A 447 -19.85 -6.38 -29.76
CA ASN A 447 -18.95 -6.48 -28.61
C ASN A 447 -18.66 -5.07 -28.08
N CYS A 448 -18.85 -4.86 -26.79
CA CYS A 448 -18.53 -3.59 -26.14
C CYS A 448 -18.19 -3.80 -24.67
N THR A 449 -17.47 -2.86 -24.11
CA THR A 449 -17.34 -2.65 -22.68
C THR A 449 -18.19 -1.44 -22.30
N GLY A 450 -18.46 -1.28 -21.02
CA GLY A 450 -19.22 -0.11 -20.56
C GLY A 450 -19.19 0.04 -19.06
N VAL A 451 -19.59 1.23 -18.63
CA VAL A 451 -19.72 1.62 -17.23
C VAL A 451 -21.18 1.97 -16.97
N LEU A 452 -21.73 1.46 -15.88
CA LEU A 452 -23.07 1.79 -15.39
C LEU A 452 -22.93 2.47 -14.04
N THR A 453 -23.37 3.74 -13.97
CA THR A 453 -23.40 4.54 -12.75
C THR A 453 -24.82 4.87 -12.35
N GLY A 454 -25.04 5.15 -11.07
CA GLY A 454 -26.32 5.61 -10.57
C GLY A 454 -26.18 6.75 -9.56
N GLU A 455 -27.03 7.75 -9.66
CA GLU A 455 -27.10 8.84 -8.68
C GLU A 455 -28.56 9.22 -8.39
N THR A 456 -28.80 9.85 -7.24
CA THR A 456 -30.15 10.35 -6.92
C THR A 456 -30.48 11.58 -7.75
N VAL A 457 -31.70 11.64 -8.32
CA VAL A 457 -32.19 12.83 -9.03
C VAL A 457 -32.33 14.02 -8.07
N ASN A 458 -32.74 13.75 -6.84
CA ASN A 458 -32.88 14.76 -5.81
C ASN A 458 -31.61 14.86 -4.97
N SER A 459 -31.27 16.09 -4.57
CA SER A 459 -30.15 16.35 -3.67
C SER A 459 -30.52 16.11 -2.21
N TYR A 460 -29.64 15.44 -1.47
CA TYR A 460 -29.83 15.11 -0.06
C TYR A 460 -28.64 15.64 0.77
N ALA A 461 -28.90 16.01 2.04
CA ALA A 461 -27.83 16.27 3.00
C ALA A 461 -27.29 14.92 3.48
N VAL A 462 -26.01 14.67 3.30
CA VAL A 462 -25.28 13.53 3.87
C VAL A 462 -24.48 13.99 5.07
N ALA A 463 -24.18 13.08 6.00
CA ALA A 463 -23.63 13.42 7.32
C ALA A 463 -22.33 14.23 7.30
N SER A 464 -21.55 14.11 6.22
CA SER A 464 -20.29 14.84 6.02
C SER A 464 -20.45 16.30 5.57
N SER A 465 -21.66 16.75 5.20
CA SER A 465 -21.90 18.15 4.81
C SER A 465 -23.19 18.69 5.40
N LYS A 466 -23.10 19.23 6.60
CA LYS A 466 -24.28 19.78 7.33
C LYS A 466 -24.98 20.98 6.63
N ARG A 467 -24.47 21.51 5.51
CA ARG A 467 -25.01 22.71 4.84
C ARG A 467 -25.25 22.66 3.34
N LYS A 468 -24.78 21.62 2.62
CA LYS A 468 -25.04 21.53 1.17
C LYS A 468 -25.75 20.22 0.84
N ARG A 469 -26.77 20.30 -0.01
CA ARG A 469 -27.46 19.13 -0.54
C ARG A 469 -26.89 18.82 -1.92
N HIS A 470 -26.53 17.56 -2.14
CA HIS A 470 -25.98 17.08 -3.42
C HIS A 470 -26.75 15.82 -3.88
N PRO A 471 -26.77 15.50 -5.17
CA PRO A 471 -27.10 14.15 -5.61
C PRO A 471 -26.20 13.14 -4.88
N VAL A 472 -26.75 12.00 -4.51
CA VAL A 472 -26.01 10.94 -3.81
C VAL A 472 -25.72 9.84 -4.80
N SER A 473 -24.43 9.51 -4.98
CA SER A 473 -24.01 8.38 -5.79
C SER A 473 -24.53 7.07 -5.19
N LEU A 474 -25.05 6.20 -6.06
CA LEU A 474 -25.50 4.87 -5.68
C LEU A 474 -24.37 3.86 -5.77
N GLY A 475 -23.44 4.07 -6.71
CA GLY A 475 -22.35 3.18 -7.04
C GLY A 475 -22.07 3.15 -8.54
N THR A 476 -21.08 2.35 -8.92
CA THR A 476 -20.64 2.16 -10.31
C THR A 476 -20.35 0.68 -10.56
N VAL A 477 -20.53 0.23 -11.79
CA VAL A 477 -20.13 -1.12 -12.21
C VAL A 477 -19.68 -1.13 -13.65
N HIS A 478 -18.56 -1.79 -13.92
CA HIS A 478 -18.05 -2.04 -15.26
C HIS A 478 -18.57 -3.36 -15.80
N PHE A 479 -18.73 -3.42 -17.12
CA PHE A 479 -19.20 -4.63 -17.75
C PHE A 479 -18.64 -4.79 -19.17
N ALA A 480 -18.56 -6.05 -19.59
CA ALA A 480 -18.31 -6.41 -20.99
C ALA A 480 -19.49 -7.22 -21.53
N LEU A 481 -19.92 -6.89 -22.75
CA LEU A 481 -20.98 -7.60 -23.47
C LEU A 481 -20.42 -8.20 -24.75
N LYS A 482 -20.75 -9.45 -25.01
CA LYS A 482 -20.55 -10.08 -26.32
C LYS A 482 -21.73 -9.77 -27.22
N ALA A 483 -21.46 -9.58 -28.51
CA ALA A 483 -22.49 -9.30 -29.53
C ALA A 483 -23.67 -10.27 -29.44
N GLY A 484 -24.90 -9.73 -29.39
CA GLY A 484 -26.13 -10.49 -29.33
C GLY A 484 -26.38 -11.26 -28.02
N LYS A 485 -25.46 -11.27 -27.06
CA LYS A 485 -25.65 -11.94 -25.76
C LYS A 485 -26.27 -10.99 -24.74
N THR A 486 -27.02 -11.58 -23.81
CA THR A 486 -27.61 -10.88 -22.67
C THR A 486 -26.76 -11.13 -21.43
N LYS A 487 -26.53 -10.11 -20.62
CA LYS A 487 -25.80 -10.20 -19.33
C LYS A 487 -26.53 -9.37 -18.28
N THR A 488 -26.69 -9.92 -17.08
CA THR A 488 -27.15 -9.15 -15.92
C THR A 488 -25.94 -8.57 -15.21
N VAL A 489 -25.96 -7.26 -14.98
CA VAL A 489 -24.93 -6.48 -14.32
C VAL A 489 -25.53 -5.96 -13.02
N PHE A 490 -24.81 -6.09 -11.91
CA PHE A 490 -25.28 -5.70 -10.59
C PHE A 490 -24.56 -4.45 -10.09
N LEU A 491 -25.31 -3.35 -9.93
CA LEU A 491 -24.84 -2.14 -9.29
C LEU A 491 -24.94 -2.32 -7.77
N THR A 492 -23.82 -2.38 -7.09
CA THR A 492 -23.76 -2.43 -5.63
C THR A 492 -24.04 -1.05 -5.05
N LEU A 493 -24.97 -0.97 -4.10
CA LEU A 493 -25.37 0.30 -3.49
C LEU A 493 -24.39 0.68 -2.36
N SER A 494 -23.85 1.89 -2.43
CA SER A 494 -22.99 2.45 -1.40
C SER A 494 -23.68 2.47 -0.02
N ARG A 495 -22.90 2.51 1.07
CA ARG A 495 -23.45 2.57 2.44
C ARG A 495 -24.39 3.78 2.61
N THR A 496 -24.00 4.92 2.06
CA THR A 496 -24.79 6.15 2.10
C THR A 496 -26.12 6.01 1.35
N SER A 497 -26.11 5.47 0.12
CA SER A 497 -27.32 5.24 -0.67
C SER A 497 -28.24 4.20 -0.04
N ARG A 498 -27.70 3.15 0.59
CA ARG A 498 -28.50 2.16 1.35
C ARG A 498 -29.18 2.78 2.56
N LYS A 499 -28.46 3.59 3.35
CA LYS A 499 -29.03 4.34 4.48
C LYS A 499 -30.12 5.29 4.01
N LEU A 500 -29.87 6.01 2.90
CA LEU A 500 -30.83 6.95 2.34
C LEU A 500 -32.07 6.22 1.80
N LEU A 501 -31.90 5.11 1.09
CA LEU A 501 -33.01 4.28 0.58
C LEU A 501 -33.85 3.71 1.73
N ALA A 502 -33.23 3.23 2.80
CA ALA A 502 -33.92 2.75 3.99
C ALA A 502 -34.73 3.86 4.67
N ALA A 503 -34.16 5.06 4.79
CA ALA A 503 -34.83 6.22 5.41
C ALA A 503 -35.96 6.81 4.55
N LYS A 504 -35.78 6.88 3.23
CA LYS A 504 -36.73 7.49 2.30
C LYS A 504 -37.73 6.51 1.71
N ARG A 505 -37.54 5.19 1.87
CA ARG A 505 -38.35 4.10 1.35
C ARG A 505 -38.38 3.98 -0.18
N ALA A 506 -38.14 5.07 -0.89
CA ALA A 506 -37.98 5.11 -2.32
C ALA A 506 -37.06 6.26 -2.73
N LEU A 507 -36.21 6.04 -3.74
CA LEU A 507 -35.32 7.04 -4.32
C LEU A 507 -35.56 7.08 -5.84
N LYS A 508 -35.75 8.28 -6.37
CA LYS A 508 -35.72 8.52 -7.81
C LYS A 508 -34.24 8.69 -8.19
N VAL A 509 -33.74 7.83 -9.07
CA VAL A 509 -32.33 7.76 -9.43
C VAL A 509 -32.14 7.85 -10.93
N GLN A 510 -31.08 8.50 -11.33
CA GLN A 510 -30.66 8.54 -12.73
C GLN A 510 -29.56 7.49 -12.91
N ILE A 511 -29.75 6.59 -13.82
CA ILE A 511 -28.76 5.60 -14.25
C ILE A 511 -28.12 6.11 -15.52
N THR A 512 -26.82 6.15 -15.55
CA THR A 512 -26.02 6.50 -16.73
C THR A 512 -25.22 5.28 -17.16
N ILE A 513 -25.33 4.90 -18.42
CA ILE A 513 -24.55 3.82 -19.02
C ILE A 513 -23.70 4.42 -20.13
N THR A 514 -22.40 4.34 -19.96
CA THR A 514 -21.41 4.75 -20.95
C THR A 514 -20.88 3.52 -21.65
N LEU A 515 -20.96 3.47 -22.97
CA LEU A 515 -20.43 2.38 -23.77
C LEU A 515 -19.11 2.80 -24.42
N MET A 516 -18.19 1.85 -24.47
CA MET A 516 -16.86 2.01 -25.05
C MET A 516 -16.62 0.95 -26.12
N SER A 517 -16.04 1.36 -27.24
CA SER A 517 -15.58 0.48 -28.31
C SER A 517 -14.16 0.90 -28.71
N ALA A 518 -13.24 -0.04 -28.75
CA ALA A 518 -11.82 0.18 -29.08
C ALA A 518 -11.17 1.32 -28.24
N GLY A 519 -11.52 1.41 -26.94
CA GLY A 519 -10.96 2.41 -26.04
C GLY A 519 -11.57 3.82 -26.12
N HIS A 520 -12.56 4.04 -27.00
CA HIS A 520 -13.20 5.34 -27.13
C HIS A 520 -14.65 5.33 -26.64
N ARG A 521 -15.03 6.40 -25.93
CA ARG A 521 -16.43 6.62 -25.52
C ARG A 521 -17.28 6.81 -26.76
N THR A 522 -18.28 5.94 -26.98
CA THR A 522 -19.07 5.92 -28.20
C THR A 522 -20.54 6.27 -27.99
N THR A 523 -21.12 5.99 -26.84
CA THR A 523 -22.54 6.21 -26.58
C THR A 523 -22.79 6.36 -25.09
N VAL A 524 -23.65 7.28 -24.70
CA VAL A 524 -24.17 7.46 -23.34
C VAL A 524 -25.67 7.28 -23.33
N VAL A 525 -26.17 6.42 -22.45
CA VAL A 525 -27.59 6.18 -22.23
C VAL A 525 -27.96 6.62 -20.83
N HIS A 526 -28.95 7.51 -20.73
CA HIS A 526 -29.47 7.96 -19.43
C HIS A 526 -30.87 7.35 -19.20
N ARG A 527 -31.10 6.87 -17.99
CA ARG A 527 -32.43 6.36 -17.61
C ARG A 527 -32.75 6.71 -16.15
N THR A 528 -33.94 7.27 -15.96
CA THR A 528 -34.46 7.52 -14.60
C THR A 528 -35.32 6.35 -14.16
N ILE A 529 -35.03 5.81 -12.97
CA ILE A 529 -35.78 4.73 -12.33
C ILE A 529 -36.16 5.11 -10.90
N THR A 530 -37.07 4.34 -10.29
CA THR A 530 -37.40 4.48 -8.87
C THR A 530 -36.98 3.21 -8.12
N LEU A 531 -35.95 3.33 -7.27
CA LEU A 531 -35.57 2.27 -6.35
C LEU A 531 -36.49 2.30 -5.13
N LYS A 532 -37.00 1.14 -4.71
CA LYS A 532 -37.84 1.00 -3.53
C LYS A 532 -37.13 0.13 -2.50
N ALA A 533 -37.13 0.56 -1.23
CA ALA A 533 -36.68 -0.28 -0.15
C ALA A 533 -37.59 -1.51 0.00
N ARG A 534 -37.00 -2.65 0.35
CA ARG A 534 -37.79 -3.87 0.62
C ARG A 534 -38.71 -3.62 1.82
N ALA A 535 -39.97 -4.03 1.71
CA ALA A 535 -40.86 -4.05 2.86
C ALA A 535 -40.27 -4.94 3.94
N LYS A 536 -40.19 -4.47 5.20
CA LYS A 536 -39.90 -5.37 6.32
C LYS A 536 -41.01 -6.40 6.38
N ARG A 537 -40.65 -7.68 6.25
CA ARG A 537 -41.53 -8.80 6.64
C ARG A 537 -41.59 -8.87 8.14
#